data_f8852bbd00606cfc6a27a4bd92ad2a9b
#
_entry.id   f8852bbd00606cfc6a27a4bd92ad2a9b
#
_cell.length_a   1.000
_cell.length_b   1.000
_cell.length_c   1.000
_cell.angle_alpha   90.00
_cell.angle_beta   90.00
_cell.angle_gamma   90.00
#
_symmetry.space_group_name_H-M   'P 1'
#
loop_
_entity.id
_entity.type
_entity.pdbx_description
1 polymer ?
#
loop_
_entity_poly.entity_id
_entity_poly.type
_entity_poly.pdbx_seq_one_letter_code
_entity_poly.pdbx_strand_id
1 'polypeptide(L)'
;MIKICKEKSQHQSYAALYLIAKTGMRFAECLGLTVNDIDYTNKYLSINKTWDYHFNQRYLPTKNKSSIRNIPIDNDTLFFLHEFTKNKNDRLSDKLSNNAVNKTIRKITGREVRVHSLRHTFASYLISISQVLDHENLNITLEVYAHQLQEQKDRNDKLNQRNLGRIWGKIALNRYLHAMNMSPAGIEPAITP
;
A
#
# COMPACT_ATOMS: atom_id res chain seq x y z
N MET A 1 4.00 -12.70 -0.50
CA MET A 1 4.63 -11.53 0.13
C MET A 1 4.04 -11.26 1.52
N ILE A 2 2.74 -10.97 1.68
CA ILE A 2 2.11 -10.63 2.99
C ILE A 2 2.39 -11.70 4.05
N LYS A 3 2.21 -12.99 3.74
CA LYS A 3 2.49 -14.11 4.64
C LYS A 3 3.95 -14.10 5.13
N ILE A 4 4.92 -13.97 4.22
CA ILE A 4 6.36 -13.89 4.56
C ILE A 4 6.66 -12.68 5.46
N CYS A 5 6.02 -11.53 5.18
CA CYS A 5 6.20 -10.34 5.99
C CYS A 5 5.66 -10.52 7.40
N LYS A 6 4.53 -11.19 7.57
CA LYS A 6 3.94 -11.51 8.87
C LYS A 6 4.83 -12.48 9.65
N GLU A 7 5.29 -13.56 9.04
CA GLU A 7 6.15 -14.58 9.68
C GLU A 7 7.50 -14.02 10.14
N LYS A 8 8.06 -13.04 9.41
CA LYS A 8 9.36 -12.41 9.72
C LYS A 8 9.25 -11.04 10.37
N SER A 9 8.13 -10.74 10.98
CA SER A 9 7.80 -9.42 11.55
C SER A 9 8.68 -8.98 12.73
N GLN A 10 9.45 -9.88 13.35
CA GLN A 10 10.51 -9.53 14.28
C GLN A 10 11.51 -8.54 13.68
N HIS A 11 11.67 -8.54 12.36
CA HIS A 11 12.47 -7.54 11.65
C HIS A 11 11.58 -6.37 11.20
N GLN A 12 11.89 -5.16 11.64
CA GLN A 12 11.09 -3.94 11.38
C GLN A 12 10.76 -3.70 9.89
N SER A 13 11.70 -4.05 8.97
CA SER A 13 11.45 -3.91 7.52
C SER A 13 10.28 -4.78 7.04
N TYR A 14 10.14 -5.99 7.56
CA TYR A 14 9.05 -6.90 7.20
C TYR A 14 7.73 -6.44 7.83
N ALA A 15 7.76 -5.97 9.09
CA ALA A 15 6.59 -5.42 9.77
C ALA A 15 6.06 -4.18 9.01
N ALA A 16 6.93 -3.25 8.62
CA ALA A 16 6.55 -2.09 7.83
C ALA A 16 5.96 -2.47 6.47
N LEU A 17 6.56 -3.45 5.76
CA LEU A 17 6.03 -3.95 4.48
C LEU A 17 4.66 -4.61 4.65
N TYR A 18 4.45 -5.35 5.75
CA TYR A 18 3.15 -5.93 6.07
C TYR A 18 2.09 -4.84 6.23
N LEU A 19 2.34 -3.86 7.10
CA LEU A 19 1.40 -2.77 7.37
C LEU A 19 1.10 -1.96 6.11
N ILE A 20 2.11 -1.57 5.34
CA ILE A 20 1.92 -0.80 4.10
C ILE A 20 1.12 -1.60 3.07
N ALA A 21 1.37 -2.90 2.94
CA ALA A 21 0.63 -3.75 2.02
C ALA A 21 -0.85 -3.95 2.41
N LYS A 22 -1.15 -3.97 3.72
CA LYS A 22 -2.51 -4.15 4.25
C LYS A 22 -3.34 -2.86 4.28
N THR A 23 -2.69 -1.70 4.35
CA THR A 23 -3.35 -0.42 4.62
C THR A 23 -3.16 0.63 3.52
N GLY A 24 -2.21 0.41 2.62
CA GLY A 24 -1.87 1.38 1.59
C GLY A 24 -1.28 2.70 2.10
N MET A 25 -0.88 2.79 3.38
CA MET A 25 -0.28 4.01 3.94
C MET A 25 1.06 4.35 3.29
N ARG A 26 1.48 5.62 3.40
CA ARG A 26 2.81 6.05 2.96
C ARG A 26 3.90 5.55 3.92
N PHE A 27 5.12 5.36 3.43
CA PHE A 27 6.24 4.92 4.25
C PHE A 27 6.50 5.85 5.45
N ALA A 28 6.50 7.17 5.24
CA ALA A 28 6.67 8.16 6.32
C ALA A 28 5.53 8.14 7.35
N GLU A 29 4.30 7.84 6.92
CA GLU A 29 3.14 7.64 7.81
C GLU A 29 3.35 6.37 8.65
N CYS A 30 3.78 5.27 8.02
CA CYS A 30 4.09 4.02 8.73
C CYS A 30 5.17 4.21 9.79
N LEU A 31 6.22 4.98 9.50
CA LEU A 31 7.27 5.29 10.47
C LEU A 31 6.81 6.23 11.59
N GLY A 32 5.79 7.05 11.33
CA GLY A 32 5.20 7.98 12.30
C GLY A 32 4.17 7.32 13.23
N LEU A 33 3.77 6.07 12.97
CA LEU A 33 2.81 5.37 13.81
C LEU A 33 3.35 5.12 15.23
N THR A 34 2.49 5.34 16.21
CA THR A 34 2.70 5.03 17.62
C THR A 34 1.66 4.02 18.11
N VAL A 35 1.88 3.47 19.29
CA VAL A 35 0.91 2.58 19.94
C VAL A 35 -0.43 3.28 20.14
N ASN A 36 -0.43 4.58 20.43
CA ASN A 36 -1.62 5.40 20.65
C ASN A 36 -2.44 5.67 19.38
N ASP A 37 -1.90 5.40 18.20
CA ASP A 37 -2.62 5.55 16.94
C ASP A 37 -3.48 4.31 16.59
N ILE A 38 -3.45 3.26 17.42
CA ILE A 38 -4.18 2.01 17.22
C ILE A 38 -5.45 2.04 18.07
N ASP A 39 -6.61 2.07 17.43
CA ASP A 39 -7.89 1.87 18.11
C ASP A 39 -8.31 0.40 17.99
N TYR A 40 -8.10 -0.34 19.07
CA TYR A 40 -8.46 -1.76 19.15
C TYR A 40 -9.97 -1.99 19.22
N THR A 41 -10.72 -1.05 19.77
CA THR A 41 -12.18 -1.16 19.94
C THR A 41 -12.90 -0.97 18.61
N ASN A 42 -12.56 0.12 17.89
CA ASN A 42 -13.18 0.48 16.63
C ASN A 42 -12.43 -0.10 15.41
N LYS A 43 -11.31 -0.79 15.65
CA LYS A 43 -10.48 -1.48 14.63
C LYS A 43 -10.00 -0.56 13.52
N TYR A 44 -9.33 0.53 13.88
CA TYR A 44 -8.69 1.41 12.90
C TYR A 44 -7.31 1.89 13.35
N LEU A 45 -6.54 2.35 12.37
CA LEU A 45 -5.29 3.09 12.54
C LEU A 45 -5.53 4.56 12.25
N SER A 46 -5.19 5.43 13.19
CA SER A 46 -5.25 6.89 13.00
C SER A 46 -3.97 7.40 12.33
N ILE A 47 -4.10 7.93 11.14
CA ILE A 47 -2.99 8.57 10.42
C ILE A 47 -3.13 10.08 10.59
N ASN A 48 -2.33 10.65 11.48
CA ASN A 48 -2.39 12.06 11.86
C ASN A 48 -1.02 12.77 11.79
N LYS A 49 0.06 12.01 11.61
CA LYS A 49 1.45 12.49 11.58
C LYS A 49 2.31 11.65 10.65
N THR A 50 3.51 12.14 10.36
CA THR A 50 4.56 11.45 9.61
C THR A 50 5.88 11.53 10.37
N TRP A 51 6.82 10.69 10.02
CA TRP A 51 8.18 10.75 10.55
C TRP A 51 9.15 11.25 9.50
N ASP A 52 9.93 12.29 9.85
CA ASP A 52 11.05 12.75 9.01
C ASP A 52 12.25 11.84 9.21
N TYR A 53 12.38 10.87 8.32
CA TYR A 53 13.50 9.91 8.34
C TYR A 53 14.72 10.37 7.54
N HIS A 54 14.65 11.53 6.88
CA HIS A 54 15.75 12.05 6.06
C HIS A 54 16.67 13.02 6.81
N PHE A 55 16.10 13.97 7.54
CA PHE A 55 16.84 15.10 8.08
C PHE A 55 16.79 15.18 9.61
N ASN A 56 15.63 15.48 10.17
CA ASN A 56 15.54 15.92 11.56
C ASN A 56 15.12 14.80 12.53
N GLN A 57 14.76 13.62 12.05
CA GLN A 57 14.29 12.49 12.86
C GLN A 57 13.24 12.90 13.91
N ARG A 58 12.21 13.62 13.45
CA ARG A 58 11.10 14.14 14.28
C ARG A 58 9.75 13.89 13.65
N TYR A 59 8.70 14.00 14.44
CA TYR A 59 7.35 14.02 13.91
C TYR A 59 7.10 15.30 13.11
N LEU A 60 6.44 15.13 11.98
CA LEU A 60 5.93 16.20 11.13
C LEU A 60 4.42 16.02 10.95
N PRO A 61 3.68 17.10 10.75
CA PRO A 61 2.29 17.01 10.34
C PRO A 61 2.19 16.27 9.01
N THR A 62 1.04 15.72 8.71
CA THR A 62 0.76 15.18 7.38
C THR A 62 0.84 16.28 6.32
N LYS A 63 1.21 15.91 5.10
CA LYS A 63 1.43 16.86 4.00
C LYS A 63 0.23 17.80 3.76
N ASN A 64 -0.99 17.30 3.89
CA ASN A 64 -2.24 18.02 3.72
C ASN A 64 -3.23 17.60 4.82
N LYS A 65 -4.20 18.46 5.16
CA LYS A 65 -5.29 18.12 6.10
C LYS A 65 -6.08 16.87 5.66
N SER A 66 -6.29 16.69 4.37
CA SER A 66 -6.93 15.50 3.78
C SER A 66 -6.14 14.19 3.96
N SER A 67 -4.88 14.27 4.37
CA SER A 67 -4.08 13.08 4.70
C SER A 67 -4.35 12.55 6.11
N ILE A 68 -4.99 13.33 6.98
CA ILE A 68 -5.47 12.87 8.29
C ILE A 68 -6.68 11.99 8.05
N ARG A 69 -6.58 10.72 8.45
CA ARG A 69 -7.62 9.73 8.20
C ARG A 69 -7.51 8.54 9.14
N ASN A 70 -8.62 7.85 9.35
CA ASN A 70 -8.66 6.56 9.99
C ASN A 70 -8.70 5.47 8.92
N ILE A 71 -7.81 4.49 9.02
CA ILE A 71 -7.75 3.34 8.12
C ILE A 71 -8.35 2.15 8.85
N PRO A 72 -9.48 1.58 8.40
CA PRO A 72 -10.04 0.37 8.99
C PRO A 72 -9.07 -0.79 8.78
N ILE A 73 -8.94 -1.64 9.80
CA ILE A 73 -8.06 -2.81 9.76
C ILE A 73 -8.83 -4.07 10.13
N ASP A 74 -8.45 -5.18 9.50
CA ASP A 74 -9.03 -6.49 9.78
C ASP A 74 -8.48 -7.09 11.09
N ASN A 75 -9.16 -8.11 11.59
CA ASN A 75 -8.77 -8.79 12.82
C ASN A 75 -7.35 -9.38 12.75
N ASP A 76 -6.92 -9.81 11.58
CA ASP A 76 -5.57 -10.36 11.35
C ASP A 76 -4.48 -9.29 11.54
N THR A 77 -4.73 -8.08 11.02
CA THR A 77 -3.84 -6.92 11.20
C THR A 77 -3.89 -6.41 12.65
N LEU A 78 -5.07 -6.43 13.27
CA LEU A 78 -5.23 -6.04 14.67
C LEU A 78 -4.45 -6.97 15.60
N PHE A 79 -4.57 -8.29 15.41
CA PHE A 79 -3.78 -9.28 16.15
C PHE A 79 -2.28 -9.10 15.92
N PHE A 80 -1.87 -8.89 14.66
CA PHE A 80 -0.49 -8.60 14.34
C PHE A 80 0.04 -7.38 15.09
N LEU A 81 -0.71 -6.27 15.09
CA LEU A 81 -0.33 -5.05 15.81
C LEU A 81 -0.25 -5.28 17.31
N HIS A 82 -1.20 -5.98 17.90
CA HIS A 82 -1.18 -6.33 19.32
C HIS A 82 0.12 -7.06 19.69
N GLU A 83 0.48 -8.10 18.94
CA GLU A 83 1.73 -8.84 19.20
C GLU A 83 2.98 -7.99 18.95
N PHE A 84 2.97 -7.18 17.89
CA PHE A 84 4.11 -6.33 17.50
C PHE A 84 4.36 -5.18 18.46
N THR A 85 3.34 -4.72 19.19
CA THR A 85 3.41 -3.58 20.13
C THR A 85 3.65 -3.97 21.58
N LYS A 86 3.57 -5.25 21.94
CA LYS A 86 3.71 -5.73 23.35
C LYS A 86 4.89 -5.13 24.12
N ASN A 87 6.00 -4.90 23.45
CA ASN A 87 7.24 -4.38 24.04
C ASN A 87 7.59 -2.97 23.53
N LYS A 88 6.60 -2.19 23.08
CA LYS A 88 6.78 -0.86 22.54
C LYS A 88 5.97 0.15 23.34
N ASN A 89 6.63 1.22 23.74
CA ASN A 89 5.99 2.27 24.53
C ASN A 89 5.57 3.49 23.70
N ASP A 90 6.12 3.65 22.49
CA ASP A 90 5.83 4.82 21.62
C ASP A 90 5.78 4.37 20.16
N ARG A 91 6.81 4.62 19.40
CA ARG A 91 6.84 4.43 17.94
C ARG A 91 6.93 2.96 17.56
N LEU A 92 6.16 2.56 16.55
CA LEU A 92 6.16 1.17 16.07
C LEU A 92 7.46 0.76 15.38
N SER A 93 8.15 1.71 14.75
CA SER A 93 9.42 1.46 14.03
C SER A 93 10.48 2.47 14.40
N ASP A 94 11.62 1.98 14.89
CA ASP A 94 12.81 2.78 15.15
C ASP A 94 13.77 2.69 13.98
N LYS A 95 14.61 3.67 13.77
CA LYS A 95 15.80 3.67 12.86
C LYS A 95 15.65 2.92 11.52
N LEU A 96 14.43 2.81 10.98
CA LEU A 96 14.15 2.10 9.74
C LEU A 96 14.34 3.03 8.54
N SER A 97 15.24 2.69 7.63
CA SER A 97 15.48 3.46 6.42
C SER A 97 14.66 2.95 5.23
N ASN A 98 14.32 3.86 4.31
CA ASN A 98 13.66 3.51 3.06
C ASN A 98 14.47 2.49 2.24
N ASN A 99 15.80 2.64 2.23
CA ASN A 99 16.70 1.72 1.52
C ASN A 99 16.64 0.29 2.09
N ALA A 100 16.57 0.12 3.41
CA ALA A 100 16.44 -1.18 4.05
C ALA A 100 15.12 -1.87 3.65
N VAL A 101 14.01 -1.12 3.64
CA VAL A 101 12.70 -1.65 3.24
C VAL A 101 12.67 -1.99 1.76
N ASN A 102 13.25 -1.14 0.90
CA ASN A 102 13.36 -1.41 -0.54
C ASN A 102 14.24 -2.64 -0.84
N LYS A 103 15.32 -2.84 -0.10
CA LYS A 103 16.13 -4.07 -0.20
C LYS A 103 15.34 -5.30 0.20
N THR A 104 14.56 -5.20 1.26
CA THR A 104 13.73 -6.30 1.75
C THR A 104 12.63 -6.68 0.75
N ILE A 105 11.90 -5.71 0.18
CA ILE A 105 10.85 -6.03 -0.80
C ILE A 105 11.41 -6.66 -2.06
N ARG A 106 12.56 -6.19 -2.58
CA ARG A 106 13.23 -6.80 -3.73
C ARG A 106 13.64 -8.24 -3.44
N LYS A 107 14.20 -8.50 -2.24
CA LYS A 107 14.56 -9.85 -1.80
C LYS A 107 13.34 -10.79 -1.77
N ILE A 108 12.18 -10.31 -1.30
CA ILE A 108 10.95 -11.13 -1.22
C ILE A 108 10.34 -11.38 -2.59
N THR A 109 10.36 -10.38 -3.46
CA THR A 109 9.64 -10.41 -4.74
C THR A 109 10.49 -10.90 -5.92
N GLY A 110 11.80 -10.85 -5.79
CA GLY A 110 12.74 -11.09 -6.90
C GLY A 110 12.65 -10.02 -8.01
N ARG A 111 12.05 -8.85 -7.73
CA ARG A 111 11.78 -7.80 -8.73
C ARG A 111 12.31 -6.45 -8.27
N GLU A 112 12.65 -5.58 -9.23
CA GLU A 112 13.05 -4.19 -9.00
C GLU A 112 11.82 -3.31 -8.65
N VAL A 113 11.27 -3.52 -7.45
CA VAL A 113 10.14 -2.75 -6.92
C VAL A 113 10.56 -1.92 -5.71
N ARG A 114 9.79 -0.87 -5.43
CA ARG A 114 9.97 0.01 -4.27
C ARG A 114 8.77 -0.07 -3.35
N VAL A 115 8.95 0.27 -2.08
CA VAL A 115 7.87 0.26 -1.07
C VAL A 115 6.64 1.07 -1.51
N HIS A 116 6.84 2.15 -2.24
CA HIS A 116 5.74 2.98 -2.76
C HIS A 116 4.82 2.23 -3.75
N SER A 117 5.36 1.25 -4.47
CA SER A 117 4.57 0.39 -5.38
C SER A 117 3.51 -0.43 -4.64
N LEU A 118 3.72 -0.76 -3.34
CA LEU A 118 2.71 -1.45 -2.54
C LEU A 118 1.44 -0.63 -2.35
N ARG A 119 1.59 0.68 -2.15
CA ARG A 119 0.45 1.59 -2.06
C ARG A 119 -0.34 1.65 -3.36
N HIS A 120 0.35 1.70 -4.51
CA HIS A 120 -0.32 1.63 -5.83
C HIS A 120 -1.05 0.31 -6.02
N THR A 121 -0.42 -0.81 -5.65
CA THR A 121 -1.05 -2.12 -5.72
C THR A 121 -2.30 -2.20 -4.82
N PHE A 122 -2.23 -1.64 -3.61
CA PHE A 122 -3.36 -1.58 -2.69
C PHE A 122 -4.51 -0.75 -3.27
N ALA A 123 -4.21 0.43 -3.82
CA ALA A 123 -5.22 1.29 -4.45
C ALA A 123 -5.88 0.62 -5.66
N SER A 124 -5.09 0.00 -6.53
CA SER A 124 -5.62 -0.77 -7.68
C SER A 124 -6.49 -1.94 -7.24
N TYR A 125 -6.12 -2.62 -6.16
CA TYR A 125 -6.91 -3.72 -5.59
C TYR A 125 -8.25 -3.23 -5.06
N LEU A 126 -8.28 -2.10 -4.34
CA LEU A 126 -9.53 -1.49 -3.86
C LEU A 126 -10.45 -1.08 -5.02
N ILE A 127 -9.88 -0.46 -6.07
CA ILE A 127 -10.64 -0.09 -7.27
C ILE A 127 -11.23 -1.33 -7.95
N SER A 128 -10.46 -2.40 -8.09
CA SER A 128 -10.94 -3.64 -8.70
C SER A 128 -12.08 -4.27 -7.90
N ILE A 129 -11.99 -4.27 -6.57
CA ILE A 129 -13.07 -4.77 -5.70
C ILE A 129 -14.32 -3.90 -5.85
N SER A 130 -14.16 -2.58 -5.88
CA SER A 130 -15.29 -1.66 -5.99
C SER A 130 -16.07 -1.87 -7.29
N GLN A 131 -15.37 -2.09 -8.39
CA GLN A 131 -15.98 -2.37 -9.68
C GLN A 131 -16.74 -3.70 -9.71
N VAL A 132 -16.25 -4.71 -8.98
CA VAL A 132 -16.93 -6.04 -8.91
C VAL A 132 -18.18 -6.00 -8.04
N LEU A 133 -18.17 -5.17 -6.98
CA LEU A 133 -19.25 -5.11 -6.01
C LEU A 133 -20.35 -4.10 -6.34
N ASP A 134 -20.21 -3.33 -7.43
CA ASP A 134 -21.17 -2.31 -7.91
C ASP A 134 -21.68 -1.37 -6.79
N HIS A 135 -20.81 -1.00 -5.85
CA HIS A 135 -21.16 -0.19 -4.70
C HIS A 135 -21.06 1.31 -5.01
N GLU A 136 -22.21 1.98 -5.13
CA GLU A 136 -22.32 3.44 -5.27
C GLU A 136 -21.60 4.23 -4.14
N ASN A 137 -21.45 3.67 -2.95
CA ASN A 137 -20.82 4.30 -1.79
C ASN A 137 -19.28 4.22 -1.74
N LEU A 138 -18.63 3.63 -2.73
CA LEU A 138 -17.16 3.62 -2.84
C LEU A 138 -16.59 4.93 -3.34
N ASN A 139 -17.43 5.85 -3.80
CA ASN A 139 -16.98 7.18 -4.28
C ASN A 139 -16.14 7.92 -3.25
N ILE A 140 -16.46 7.86 -1.97
CA ILE A 140 -15.70 8.55 -0.90
C ILE A 140 -14.29 7.93 -0.73
N THR A 141 -14.20 6.60 -0.75
CA THR A 141 -12.90 5.92 -0.66
C THR A 141 -12.11 6.08 -1.96
N LEU A 142 -12.79 6.03 -3.12
CA LEU A 142 -12.21 6.27 -4.44
C LEU A 142 -11.78 7.72 -4.63
N GLU A 143 -12.54 8.72 -4.17
CA GLU A 143 -12.15 10.13 -4.24
C GLU A 143 -10.86 10.40 -3.47
N VAL A 144 -10.73 9.89 -2.25
CA VAL A 144 -9.50 10.05 -1.45
C VAL A 144 -8.31 9.38 -2.15
N TYR A 145 -8.50 8.21 -2.77
CA TYR A 145 -7.42 7.50 -3.47
C TYR A 145 -7.24 7.97 -4.91
N ALA A 146 -8.30 8.31 -5.64
CA ALA A 146 -8.23 8.84 -7.00
C ALA A 146 -7.54 10.20 -7.03
N HIS A 147 -7.85 11.09 -6.10
CA HIS A 147 -7.15 12.38 -5.98
C HIS A 147 -5.65 12.19 -5.72
N GLN A 148 -5.27 11.19 -4.90
CA GLN A 148 -3.87 10.87 -4.65
C GLN A 148 -3.18 10.20 -5.84
N LEU A 149 -3.89 9.40 -6.63
CA LEU A 149 -3.40 8.81 -7.87
C LEU A 149 -3.25 9.87 -8.96
N GLN A 150 -4.17 10.82 -9.05
CA GLN A 150 -4.12 11.92 -10.01
C GLN A 150 -2.93 12.86 -9.73
N GLU A 151 -2.69 13.25 -8.47
CA GLU A 151 -1.51 14.05 -8.11
C GLU A 151 -0.18 13.36 -8.48
N GLN A 152 -0.17 12.03 -8.48
CA GLN A 152 1.03 11.26 -8.85
C GLN A 152 1.12 11.00 -10.35
N LYS A 153 -0.02 10.83 -11.02
CA LYS A 153 -0.09 10.74 -12.49
C LYS A 153 0.49 12.00 -13.11
N ASP A 154 0.08 13.17 -12.62
CA ASP A 154 0.58 14.47 -13.07
C ASP A 154 2.09 14.68 -12.85
N ARG A 155 2.68 14.04 -11.83
CA ARG A 155 4.13 14.04 -11.62
C ARG A 155 4.88 13.03 -12.49
N ASN A 156 4.28 11.87 -12.75
CA ASN A 156 4.89 10.78 -13.52
C ASN A 156 4.70 10.96 -15.03
N ASP A 157 3.64 11.62 -15.48
CA ASP A 157 3.40 11.92 -16.90
C ASP A 157 4.49 12.83 -17.49
N LYS A 158 5.17 13.62 -16.65
CA LYS A 158 6.39 14.33 -17.05
C LYS A 158 7.63 13.44 -17.19
N LEU A 159 7.62 12.23 -16.66
CA LEU A 159 8.81 11.35 -16.62
C LEU A 159 8.66 10.04 -17.40
N ASN A 160 7.45 9.55 -17.75
CA ASN A 160 7.33 8.19 -18.30
C ASN A 160 6.13 7.96 -19.24
N GLN A 161 5.93 8.78 -20.26
CA GLN A 161 4.86 8.58 -21.24
C GLN A 161 4.98 7.32 -22.14
N ARG A 162 6.03 6.54 -22.09
CA ARG A 162 6.26 5.46 -23.07
C ARG A 162 6.14 4.00 -22.60
N ASN A 163 6.17 3.67 -21.32
CA ASN A 163 6.32 2.25 -20.90
C ASN A 163 5.31 1.68 -19.90
N LEU A 164 4.57 2.49 -19.14
CA LEU A 164 3.72 1.98 -18.05
C LEU A 164 2.36 1.45 -18.53
N GLY A 165 1.76 2.03 -19.52
CA GLY A 165 0.46 1.56 -20.05
C GLY A 165 0.49 0.12 -20.59
N ARG A 166 1.62 -0.32 -21.19
CA ARG A 166 1.76 -1.69 -21.74
C ARG A 166 1.95 -2.75 -20.67
N ILE A 167 2.58 -2.40 -19.53
CA ILE A 167 2.88 -3.37 -18.47
C ILE A 167 1.65 -3.57 -17.58
N TRP A 168 0.94 -2.50 -17.23
CA TRP A 168 -0.23 -2.56 -16.36
C TRP A 168 -1.45 -3.18 -17.05
N GLY A 169 -1.67 -2.90 -18.33
CA GLY A 169 -2.72 -3.55 -19.12
C GLY A 169 -2.55 -5.08 -19.17
N LYS A 170 -1.31 -5.57 -19.35
CA LYS A 170 -1.03 -7.02 -19.33
C LYS A 170 -1.18 -7.66 -17.95
N ILE A 171 -0.84 -6.95 -16.88
CA ILE A 171 -0.94 -7.48 -15.50
C ILE A 171 -2.40 -7.51 -15.04
N ALA A 172 -3.18 -6.48 -15.33
CA ALA A 172 -4.61 -6.43 -15.02
C ALA A 172 -5.38 -7.48 -15.83
N LEU A 173 -5.11 -7.60 -17.13
CA LEU A 173 -5.73 -8.59 -18.00
C LEU A 173 -5.38 -10.03 -17.57
N ASN A 174 -4.12 -10.33 -17.27
CA ASN A 174 -3.72 -11.66 -16.80
C ASN A 174 -4.32 -12.01 -15.43
N ARG A 175 -4.49 -11.03 -14.52
CA ARG A 175 -5.17 -11.27 -13.23
C ARG A 175 -6.67 -11.46 -13.41
N TYR A 176 -7.31 -10.71 -14.29
CA TYR A 176 -8.71 -10.85 -14.64
C TYR A 176 -8.99 -12.21 -15.27
N LEU A 177 -8.17 -12.64 -16.24
CA LEU A 177 -8.26 -13.95 -16.88
C LEU A 177 -7.99 -15.10 -15.89
N HIS A 178 -7.06 -14.94 -14.96
CA HIS A 178 -6.79 -15.94 -13.91
C HIS A 178 -7.92 -16.04 -12.88
N ALA A 179 -8.60 -14.92 -12.55
CA ALA A 179 -9.76 -14.91 -11.66
C ALA A 179 -11.01 -15.53 -12.31
N MET A 180 -11.09 -15.47 -13.65
CA MET A 180 -12.19 -16.05 -14.45
C MET A 180 -11.91 -17.48 -14.93
N ASN A 181 -10.80 -18.10 -14.54
CA ASN A 181 -10.36 -19.43 -15.05
C ASN A 181 -10.26 -19.52 -16.60
N MET A 182 -10.03 -18.38 -17.28
CA MET A 182 -9.91 -18.30 -18.72
C MET A 182 -8.43 -18.28 -19.15
N SER A 183 -8.07 -19.13 -20.09
CA SER A 183 -6.71 -19.17 -20.67
C SER A 183 -6.47 -17.98 -21.62
N PRO A 184 -5.25 -17.41 -21.67
CA PRO A 184 -4.92 -16.31 -22.59
C PRO A 184 -4.97 -16.67 -24.09
N ALA A 185 -5.18 -17.93 -24.43
CA ALA A 185 -5.11 -18.43 -25.81
C ALA A 185 -6.37 -18.17 -26.69
N GLY A 186 -7.35 -17.41 -26.20
CA GLY A 186 -8.63 -17.22 -26.89
C GLY A 186 -8.89 -15.86 -27.55
N ILE A 187 -7.90 -14.96 -27.61
CA ILE A 187 -8.07 -13.63 -28.25
C ILE A 187 -7.09 -13.51 -29.41
N GLU A 188 -7.43 -14.08 -30.56
CA GLU A 188 -6.84 -13.69 -31.83
C GLU A 188 -7.49 -12.38 -32.34
N PRO A 189 -6.71 -11.38 -32.78
CA PRO A 189 -7.29 -10.21 -33.42
C PRO A 189 -7.87 -10.63 -34.76
N ALA A 190 -9.17 -10.41 -34.97
CA ALA A 190 -9.80 -10.54 -36.25
C ALA A 190 -9.15 -9.55 -37.25
N ILE A 191 -8.32 -10.05 -38.12
CA ILE A 191 -7.85 -9.30 -39.32
C ILE A 191 -8.97 -9.47 -40.34
N THR A 192 -9.76 -8.43 -40.53
CA THR A 192 -10.63 -8.32 -41.71
C THR A 192 -9.88 -7.72 -42.88
N PRO A 193 -10.14 -8.17 -44.11
CA PRO A 193 -9.40 -7.82 -45.31
C PRO A 193 -9.58 -6.37 -45.77
#